data_99ffd7053490464147f33ec742596a0b
#
_entry.id   99ffd7053490464147f33ec742596a0b
#
_cell.length_a   1.000
_cell.length_b   1.000
_cell.length_c   1.000
_cell.angle_alpha   90.00
_cell.angle_beta   90.00
_cell.angle_gamma   90.00
#
_symmetry.space_group_name_H-M   'P 1'
#
loop_
_entity.id
_entity.type
_entity.pdbx_description
1 polymer ?
#
loop_
_entity_poly.entity_id
_entity_poly.type
_entity_poly.pdbx_seq_one_letter_code
_entity_poly.pdbx_strand_id
1 'polypeptide(L)'
;MQVINVILYVIVIGFLIYWVGTWAYYLYKGKQMGGAISNEEFESTMRKAQIVDLREKNSFDAKHILGARNLPYSQLKYNEGELRPDLPVYLYDDRKSVSVRAASKLKKWGFEDVKWLDGRFSDWEGKTKKTTKL
;
A
#
# COMPACT_ATOMS: atom_id res chain seq x y z
N MET A 1 -24.52 -46.99 -6.12
CA MET A 1 -24.82 -45.64 -6.61
C MET A 1 -24.92 -44.59 -5.52
N GLN A 2 -25.62 -44.88 -4.41
CA GLN A 2 -25.73 -43.89 -3.31
C GLN A 2 -24.39 -43.57 -2.65
N VAL A 3 -23.47 -44.54 -2.53
CA VAL A 3 -22.13 -44.33 -1.95
C VAL A 3 -21.28 -43.42 -2.81
N ILE A 4 -21.36 -43.58 -4.13
CA ILE A 4 -20.62 -42.75 -5.09
C ILE A 4 -21.09 -41.32 -5.01
N ASN A 5 -22.41 -41.10 -4.89
CA ASN A 5 -22.97 -39.76 -4.76
C ASN A 5 -22.52 -39.08 -3.45
N VAL A 6 -22.48 -39.81 -2.35
CA VAL A 6 -22.02 -39.32 -1.05
C VAL A 6 -20.55 -38.91 -1.14
N ILE A 7 -19.71 -39.74 -1.78
CA ILE A 7 -18.28 -39.42 -1.95
C ILE A 7 -18.12 -38.17 -2.80
N LEU A 8 -18.87 -38.04 -3.88
CA LEU A 8 -18.83 -36.83 -4.73
C LEU A 8 -19.24 -35.59 -3.95
N TYR A 9 -20.29 -35.64 -3.14
CA TYR A 9 -20.72 -34.54 -2.31
C TYR A 9 -19.64 -34.12 -1.29
N VAL A 10 -19.01 -35.11 -0.65
CA VAL A 10 -17.92 -34.83 0.30
C VAL A 10 -16.75 -34.14 -0.37
N ILE A 11 -16.37 -34.60 -1.56
CA ILE A 11 -15.27 -33.96 -2.34
C ILE A 11 -15.63 -32.54 -2.73
N VAL A 12 -16.83 -32.30 -3.24
CA VAL A 12 -17.28 -30.97 -3.64
C VAL A 12 -17.34 -30.01 -2.45
N ILE A 13 -17.89 -30.45 -1.33
CA ILE A 13 -17.98 -29.65 -0.11
C ILE A 13 -16.59 -29.32 0.41
N GLY A 14 -15.68 -30.29 0.45
CA GLY A 14 -14.31 -30.10 0.86
C GLY A 14 -13.59 -29.05 -0.02
N PHE A 15 -13.80 -29.15 -1.33
CA PHE A 15 -13.22 -28.20 -2.30
C PHE A 15 -13.78 -26.80 -2.10
N LEU A 16 -15.09 -26.65 -1.87
CA LEU A 16 -15.71 -25.36 -1.61
C LEU A 16 -15.19 -24.74 -0.31
N ILE A 17 -15.06 -25.53 0.76
CA ILE A 17 -14.50 -25.05 2.04
C ILE A 17 -13.07 -24.56 1.85
N TYR A 18 -12.26 -25.31 1.12
CA TYR A 18 -10.89 -24.91 0.81
C TYR A 18 -10.85 -23.58 0.04
N TRP A 19 -11.70 -23.45 -0.96
CA TRP A 19 -11.78 -22.25 -1.81
C TRP A 19 -12.21 -21.01 -1.03
N VAL A 20 -13.27 -21.15 -0.22
CA VAL A 20 -13.77 -20.06 0.63
C VAL A 20 -12.74 -19.70 1.70
N GLY A 21 -12.08 -20.69 2.28
CA GLY A 21 -11.04 -20.47 3.29
C GLY A 21 -9.85 -19.71 2.74
N THR A 22 -9.36 -20.07 1.54
CA THR A 22 -8.25 -19.35 0.89
C THR A 22 -8.65 -17.93 0.53
N TRP A 23 -9.85 -17.73 0.01
CA TRP A 23 -10.38 -16.41 -0.32
C TRP A 23 -10.47 -15.51 0.91
N ALA A 24 -11.03 -16.02 2.00
CA ALA A 24 -11.13 -15.29 3.27
C ALA A 24 -9.75 -14.97 3.85
N TYR A 25 -8.79 -15.90 3.74
CA TYR A 25 -7.41 -15.69 4.19
C TYR A 25 -6.74 -14.53 3.44
N TYR A 26 -6.87 -14.50 2.11
CA TYR A 26 -6.30 -13.42 1.31
C TYR A 26 -6.95 -12.07 1.60
N LEU A 27 -8.25 -12.02 1.82
CA LEU A 27 -8.94 -10.79 2.23
C LEU A 27 -8.43 -10.28 3.59
N TYR A 28 -8.29 -11.18 4.55
CA TYR A 28 -7.79 -10.86 5.89
C TYR A 28 -6.35 -10.35 5.83
N LYS A 29 -5.50 -11.04 5.08
CA LYS A 29 -4.09 -10.65 4.93
C LYS A 29 -3.96 -9.29 4.23
N GLY A 30 -4.77 -9.02 3.23
CA GLY A 30 -4.81 -7.73 2.56
C GLY A 30 -5.12 -6.58 3.51
N LYS A 31 -6.05 -6.79 4.44
CA LYS A 31 -6.39 -5.79 5.47
C LYS A 31 -5.25 -5.58 6.47
N GLN A 32 -4.54 -6.64 6.84
CA GLN A 32 -3.41 -6.56 7.77
C GLN A 32 -2.18 -5.87 7.19
N MET A 33 -2.05 -5.84 5.89
CA MET A 33 -0.92 -5.18 5.22
C MET A 33 -1.03 -3.65 5.20
N GLY A 34 -2.01 -3.07 5.89
CA GLY A 34 -2.23 -1.63 5.94
C GLY A 34 -3.19 -1.15 4.87
N GLY A 35 -2.98 -1.54 3.65
CA GLY A 35 -3.90 -1.34 2.56
C GLY A 35 -3.98 0.07 1.98
N ALA A 36 -4.85 0.21 0.98
CA ALA A 36 -5.13 1.47 0.32
C ALA A 36 -6.09 2.31 1.16
N ILE A 37 -5.82 3.60 1.26
CA ILE A 37 -6.69 4.56 1.95
C ILE A 37 -7.12 5.66 0.99
N SER A 38 -8.31 6.20 1.21
CA SER A 38 -8.86 7.28 0.40
C SER A 38 -8.10 8.59 0.58
N ASN A 39 -8.30 9.53 -0.36
CA ASN A 39 -7.74 10.88 -0.23
C ASN A 39 -8.13 11.52 1.10
N GLU A 40 -9.38 11.38 1.49
CA GLU A 40 -9.91 11.97 2.72
C GLU A 40 -9.25 11.40 3.96
N GLU A 41 -9.14 10.07 4.04
CA GLU A 41 -8.48 9.39 5.15
C GLU A 41 -6.98 9.72 5.19
N PHE A 42 -6.33 9.73 4.04
CA PHE A 42 -4.92 10.09 3.93
C PHE A 42 -4.69 11.50 4.48
N GLU A 43 -5.46 12.47 4.01
CA GLU A 43 -5.34 13.86 4.44
C GLU A 43 -5.62 14.04 5.93
N SER A 44 -6.64 13.37 6.46
CA SER A 44 -7.04 13.51 7.86
C SER A 44 -6.05 12.90 8.85
N THR A 45 -5.27 11.89 8.42
CA THR A 45 -4.37 11.14 9.31
C THR A 45 -2.89 11.34 9.02
N MET A 46 -2.54 12.05 7.95
CA MET A 46 -1.16 12.16 7.45
C MET A 46 -0.18 12.85 8.41
N ARG A 47 -0.67 13.69 9.30
CA ARG A 47 0.20 14.42 10.24
C ARG A 47 1.00 13.51 11.16
N LYS A 48 0.47 12.33 11.46
CA LYS A 48 1.13 11.33 12.32
C LYS A 48 2.00 10.35 11.54
N ALA A 49 2.02 10.46 10.22
CA ALA A 49 2.69 9.52 9.35
C ALA A 49 3.89 10.15 8.65
N GLN A 50 4.81 9.29 8.22
CA GLN A 50 5.88 9.65 7.32
C GLN A 50 5.35 9.52 5.90
N ILE A 51 5.25 10.64 5.19
CA ILE A 51 4.67 10.65 3.83
C ILE A 51 5.82 10.53 2.83
N VAL A 52 5.72 9.54 1.95
CA VAL A 52 6.76 9.23 0.98
C VAL A 52 6.21 9.34 -0.44
N ASP A 53 6.84 10.19 -1.23
CA ASP A 53 6.62 10.30 -2.66
C ASP A 53 7.59 9.36 -3.37
N LEU A 54 7.06 8.36 -4.06
CA LEU A 54 7.86 7.32 -4.73
C LEU A 54 8.24 7.69 -6.17
N ARG A 55 7.81 8.87 -6.63
CA ARG A 55 8.12 9.34 -7.98
C ARG A 55 9.57 9.82 -8.07
N GLU A 56 10.04 9.98 -9.29
CA GLU A 56 11.37 10.54 -9.50
C GLU A 56 11.43 12.01 -9.04
N LYS A 57 12.63 12.46 -8.76
CA LYS A 57 12.88 13.79 -8.18
C LYS A 57 12.26 14.94 -8.99
N ASN A 58 12.31 14.86 -10.32
CA ASN A 58 11.75 15.90 -11.17
C ASN A 58 10.25 16.08 -10.97
N SER A 59 9.53 14.98 -10.86
CA SER A 59 8.09 15.01 -10.61
C SER A 59 7.78 15.52 -9.21
N PHE A 60 8.57 15.11 -8.21
CA PHE A 60 8.44 15.58 -6.85
C PHE A 60 8.67 17.10 -6.76
N ASP A 61 9.73 17.59 -7.38
CA ASP A 61 10.07 19.02 -7.35
C ASP A 61 8.99 19.86 -8.02
N ALA A 62 8.37 19.34 -9.08
CA ALA A 62 7.32 20.07 -9.78
C ALA A 62 6.06 20.25 -8.93
N LYS A 63 5.66 19.21 -8.21
CA LYS A 63 4.50 19.26 -7.31
C LYS A 63 4.47 17.98 -6.48
N HIS A 64 4.26 18.12 -5.17
CA HIS A 64 4.14 16.99 -4.27
C HIS A 64 3.17 17.32 -3.13
N ILE A 65 2.71 16.29 -2.43
CA ILE A 65 1.85 16.46 -1.24
C ILE A 65 2.64 17.23 -0.17
N LEU A 66 2.01 18.21 0.42
CA LEU A 66 2.64 19.02 1.48
C LEU A 66 3.10 18.11 2.63
N GLY A 67 4.40 18.21 2.96
CA GLY A 67 5.00 17.39 4.01
C GLY A 67 5.61 16.07 3.51
N ALA A 68 5.50 15.76 2.23
CA ALA A 68 6.06 14.53 1.67
C ALA A 68 7.58 14.61 1.52
N ARG A 69 8.21 13.45 1.70
CA ARG A 69 9.65 13.25 1.45
C ARG A 69 9.79 12.45 0.16
N ASN A 70 10.77 12.82 -0.66
CA ASN A 70 11.02 12.11 -1.91
C ASN A 70 11.97 10.93 -1.70
N LEU A 71 11.45 9.73 -1.85
CA LEU A 71 12.24 8.50 -1.88
C LEU A 71 11.83 7.72 -3.13
N PRO A 72 12.47 7.98 -4.27
CA PRO A 72 12.10 7.31 -5.52
C PRO A 72 12.11 5.80 -5.37
N TYR A 73 11.11 5.13 -5.95
CA TYR A 73 10.99 3.69 -5.86
C TYR A 73 12.26 2.97 -6.33
N SER A 74 12.89 3.49 -7.36
CA SER A 74 14.14 2.92 -7.91
C SER A 74 15.29 2.89 -6.90
N GLN A 75 15.26 3.75 -5.89
CA GLN A 75 16.29 3.89 -4.87
C GLN A 75 15.80 3.59 -3.46
N LEU A 76 14.60 3.07 -3.32
CA LEU A 76 13.95 2.86 -2.01
C LEU A 76 14.80 1.99 -1.09
N LYS A 77 15.41 0.93 -1.63
CA LYS A 77 16.26 0.01 -0.86
C LYS A 77 17.44 0.73 -0.20
N TYR A 78 18.02 1.71 -0.88
CA TYR A 78 19.19 2.44 -0.37
C TYR A 78 18.81 3.52 0.63
N ASN A 79 17.56 3.98 0.60
CA ASN A 79 17.09 5.11 1.39
C ASN A 79 16.14 4.72 2.52
N GLU A 80 15.90 3.43 2.74
CA GLU A 80 14.97 2.97 3.77
C GLU A 80 15.36 3.43 5.18
N GLY A 81 16.65 3.63 5.43
CA GLY A 81 17.16 4.11 6.71
C GLY A 81 16.74 5.53 7.06
N GLU A 82 16.22 6.29 6.10
CA GLU A 82 15.66 7.60 6.35
C GLU A 82 14.27 7.55 6.98
N LEU A 83 13.65 6.37 6.99
CA LEU A 83 12.32 6.15 7.56
C LEU A 83 12.42 5.44 8.91
N ARG A 84 11.49 5.76 9.79
CA ARG A 84 11.38 5.11 11.09
C ARG A 84 10.37 3.97 11.02
N PRO A 85 10.78 2.72 11.33
CA PRO A 85 9.86 1.57 11.27
C PRO A 85 8.80 1.57 12.37
N ASP A 86 8.99 2.36 13.44
CA ASP A 86 8.05 2.49 14.55
C ASP A 86 6.91 3.49 14.29
N LEU A 87 6.95 4.22 13.18
CA LEU A 87 5.93 5.20 12.80
C LEU A 87 5.20 4.76 11.53
N PRO A 88 3.93 5.16 11.37
CA PRO A 88 3.21 4.88 10.13
C PRO A 88 3.91 5.48 8.91
N VAL A 89 3.89 4.77 7.79
CA VAL A 89 4.41 5.23 6.51
C VAL A 89 3.27 5.28 5.51
N TYR A 90 3.09 6.44 4.88
CA TYR A 90 2.08 6.67 3.85
C TYR A 90 2.78 6.91 2.52
N LEU A 91 2.44 6.10 1.53
CA LEU A 91 3.08 6.11 0.22
C LEU A 91 2.13 6.63 -0.85
N TYR A 92 2.68 7.28 -1.87
CA TYR A 92 1.93 7.60 -3.08
C TYR A 92 2.84 7.67 -4.29
N ASP A 93 2.24 7.48 -5.46
CA ASP A 93 2.93 7.50 -6.74
C ASP A 93 1.92 7.86 -7.84
N ASP A 94 2.40 8.07 -9.05
CA ASP A 94 1.52 8.21 -10.22
C ASP A 94 0.86 6.90 -10.60
N ARG A 95 1.39 5.78 -10.11
CA ARG A 95 0.88 4.43 -10.38
C ARG A 95 0.61 3.70 -9.07
N LYS A 96 -0.63 3.29 -8.87
CA LYS A 96 -1.03 2.52 -7.70
C LYS A 96 -0.18 1.25 -7.51
N SER A 97 0.17 0.57 -8.61
CA SER A 97 0.98 -0.65 -8.57
C SER A 97 2.35 -0.43 -7.94
N VAL A 98 2.97 0.73 -8.15
CA VAL A 98 4.26 1.09 -7.55
C VAL A 98 4.11 1.25 -6.04
N SER A 99 3.06 1.93 -5.59
CA SER A 99 2.76 2.09 -4.15
C SER A 99 2.59 0.75 -3.46
N VAL A 100 1.86 -0.17 -4.07
CA VAL A 100 1.64 -1.52 -3.53
C VAL A 100 2.96 -2.29 -3.42
N ARG A 101 3.79 -2.23 -4.44
CA ARG A 101 5.11 -2.89 -4.44
C ARG A 101 6.03 -2.32 -3.36
N ALA A 102 6.03 -1.00 -3.21
CA ALA A 102 6.82 -0.33 -2.19
C ALA A 102 6.34 -0.72 -0.79
N ALA A 103 5.04 -0.76 -0.57
CA ALA A 103 4.45 -1.18 0.70
C ALA A 103 4.86 -2.61 1.06
N SER A 104 4.84 -3.51 0.08
CA SER A 104 5.26 -4.90 0.27
C SER A 104 6.73 -5.00 0.69
N LYS A 105 7.61 -4.22 0.05
CA LYS A 105 9.04 -4.20 0.40
C LYS A 105 9.26 -3.65 1.81
N LEU A 106 8.62 -2.54 2.15
CA LEU A 106 8.76 -1.94 3.48
C LEU A 106 8.30 -2.90 4.57
N LYS A 107 7.23 -3.64 4.36
CA LYS A 107 6.78 -4.64 5.32
C LYS A 107 7.81 -5.74 5.54
N LYS A 108 8.47 -6.21 4.48
CA LYS A 108 9.55 -7.18 4.59
C LYS A 108 10.74 -6.64 5.38
N TRP A 109 10.97 -5.33 5.34
CA TRP A 109 12.07 -4.67 6.04
C TRP A 109 11.73 -4.26 7.48
N GLY A 110 10.55 -4.65 7.97
CA GLY A 110 10.18 -4.45 9.37
C GLY A 110 9.25 -3.28 9.66
N PHE A 111 8.74 -2.61 8.64
CA PHE A 111 7.74 -1.55 8.82
C PHE A 111 6.37 -2.17 9.05
N GLU A 112 5.79 -1.92 10.23
CA GLU A 112 4.53 -2.55 10.63
C GLU A 112 3.28 -1.90 10.06
N ASP A 113 3.26 -0.57 9.97
CA ASP A 113 2.11 0.19 9.51
C ASP A 113 2.46 0.94 8.23
N VAL A 114 2.13 0.35 7.09
CA VAL A 114 2.36 0.92 5.77
C VAL A 114 1.04 1.01 5.03
N LYS A 115 0.67 2.23 4.63
CA LYS A 115 -0.54 2.49 3.86
C LYS A 115 -0.17 3.27 2.60
N TRP A 116 -1.04 3.26 1.62
CA TRP A 116 -0.82 4.00 0.38
C TRP A 116 -2.09 4.67 -0.08
N LEU A 117 -1.94 5.75 -0.83
CA LEU A 117 -3.05 6.47 -1.42
C LEU A 117 -3.78 5.58 -2.43
N ASP A 118 -5.09 5.42 -2.26
CA ASP A 118 -5.93 4.67 -3.18
C ASP A 118 -6.22 5.54 -4.41
N GLY A 119 -5.30 5.47 -5.38
CA GLY A 119 -5.37 6.26 -6.58
C GLY A 119 -3.99 6.78 -6.98
N ARG A 120 -4.01 7.70 -7.93
CA ARG A 120 -2.81 8.35 -8.44
C ARG A 120 -2.61 9.69 -7.76
N PHE A 121 -1.39 10.20 -7.79
CA PHE A 121 -1.13 11.56 -7.32
C PHE A 121 -2.00 12.60 -8.06
N SER A 122 -2.30 12.38 -9.34
CA SER A 122 -3.18 13.28 -10.10
C SER A 122 -4.59 13.38 -9.53
N ASP A 123 -5.03 12.40 -8.73
CA ASP A 123 -6.34 12.39 -8.08
C ASP A 123 -6.32 13.08 -6.71
N TRP A 124 -5.15 13.52 -6.25
CA TRP A 124 -4.99 14.16 -4.95
C TRP A 124 -5.64 15.55 -4.93
N GLU A 125 -6.49 15.79 -3.96
CA GLU A 125 -7.23 17.05 -3.80
C GLU A 125 -6.75 17.90 -2.62
N GLY A 126 -5.82 17.36 -1.81
CA GLY A 126 -5.30 18.06 -0.64
C GLY A 126 -4.22 19.08 -1.00
N LYS A 127 -3.57 19.60 0.03
CA LYS A 127 -2.53 20.62 -0.11
C LYS A 127 -1.28 20.05 -0.75
N THR A 128 -0.69 20.83 -1.64
CA THR A 128 0.55 20.48 -2.33
C THR A 128 1.59 21.58 -2.17
N LYS A 129 2.84 21.22 -2.44
CA LYS A 129 3.98 22.15 -2.41
C LYS A 129 4.81 21.93 -3.64
N LYS A 130 5.45 22.98 -4.09
CA LYS A 130 6.42 22.97 -5.18
C LYS A 130 7.80 23.25 -4.60
N THR A 131 8.80 22.48 -5.03
CA THR A 131 10.18 22.75 -4.60
C THR A 131 10.69 24.00 -5.30
N THR A 132 11.04 25.00 -4.52
CA THR A 132 11.59 26.24 -5.06
C THR A 132 13.10 26.07 -5.17
N LYS A 133 13.62 26.13 -6.40
CA LYS A 133 15.07 26.20 -6.62
C LYS A 133 15.52 27.64 -6.45
N LEU A 134 16.37 27.86 -5.49
CA LEU A 134 17.08 29.15 -5.34
C LEU A 134 18.30 29.17 -6.24
#